data_e8988795298f328da8c7453450ffd5df
#
_entry.id   e8988795298f328da8c7453450ffd5df
#
_cell.length_a   1.000
_cell.length_b   1.000
_cell.length_c   1.000
_cell.angle_alpha   90.00
_cell.angle_beta   90.00
_cell.angle_gamma   90.00
#
_symmetry.space_group_name_H-M   'P 1'
#
loop_
_entity.id
_entity.type
_entity.pdbx_description
1 polymer ?
#
loop_
_entity_poly.entity_id
_entity_poly.type
_entity_poly.pdbx_seq_one_letter_code
_entity_poly.pdbx_strand_id
1 'polypeptide(L)'
;MAVLALTSAKGAPGVSTAALAMTLLWPRAALLAECDPAGGSSVLAGYLRGTVDHSRGLLPLALAQRHGALEQALWPQTVPLTGDPRAASVAASGGDRWLLPGLSDAAQAPSAAALWGPLGALLASLERAGTDVIVDAGRLGTAHAPTALLRQADLVLLVMGTSLPAVAAARARLNLLREDLSVTGTAGRSAGHLSSLGLLLVGEGRPYSAKEISAACGVPVVAALAWDPASAEVLAAGATPGRRFDSSPLVRSTRAAISASSEIIRRRRDRLAPVGPATPSIAPQLAREVANDA
;
A
#
# COMPACT_ATOMS: atom_id res chain seq x y z
N MET A 1 3.35 -1.95 -11.80
CA MET A 1 2.29 -2.16 -10.92
C MET A 1 2.17 -1.08 -9.87
N ALA A 2 2.28 -1.11 -8.59
CA ALA A 2 1.39 -0.29 -7.82
C ALA A 2 2.05 0.30 -6.58
N VAL A 3 1.59 1.46 -6.18
CA VAL A 3 1.72 1.95 -4.80
C VAL A 3 0.37 1.71 -4.11
N LEU A 4 0.35 0.78 -3.16
CA LEU A 4 -0.78 0.50 -2.28
C LEU A 4 -0.51 1.10 -0.91
N ALA A 5 -1.30 2.06 -0.48
CA ALA A 5 -1.12 2.70 0.83
C ALA A 5 -2.20 2.23 1.82
N LEU A 6 -1.77 1.88 3.02
CA LEU A 6 -2.63 1.51 4.14
C LEU A 6 -2.56 2.61 5.21
N THR A 7 -3.71 2.99 5.74
CA THR A 7 -3.81 3.97 6.82
C THR A 7 -4.98 3.63 7.76
N SER A 8 -5.08 4.27 8.92
CA SER A 8 -6.20 4.09 9.83
C SER A 8 -6.79 5.42 10.31
N ALA A 9 -8.04 5.40 10.73
CA ALA A 9 -8.71 6.57 11.31
C ALA A 9 -8.38 6.76 12.80
N LYS A 10 -8.32 5.67 13.57
CA LYS A 10 -8.10 5.68 15.01
C LYS A 10 -7.74 4.28 15.52
N GLY A 11 -7.00 4.25 16.63
CA GLY A 11 -6.60 3.01 17.29
C GLY A 11 -5.49 2.28 16.53
N ALA A 12 -5.31 1.01 16.85
CA ALA A 12 -4.34 0.13 16.23
C ALA A 12 -5.06 -1.05 15.53
N PRO A 13 -5.77 -0.82 14.41
CA PRO A 13 -6.50 -1.88 13.73
C PRO A 13 -5.61 -2.88 13.01
N GLY A 14 -4.26 -2.77 13.17
CA GLY A 14 -3.30 -3.65 12.55
C GLY A 14 -2.80 -3.15 11.19
N VAL A 15 -2.65 -1.85 10.98
CA VAL A 15 -2.12 -1.28 9.71
C VAL A 15 -0.75 -1.86 9.39
N SER A 16 0.22 -1.75 10.31
CA SER A 16 1.59 -2.25 10.12
C SER A 16 1.64 -3.77 9.92
N THR A 17 0.84 -4.52 10.71
CA THR A 17 0.74 -5.97 10.55
C THR A 17 0.15 -6.35 9.19
N ALA A 18 -0.89 -5.64 8.73
CA ALA A 18 -1.47 -5.87 7.42
C ALA A 18 -0.51 -5.48 6.29
N ALA A 19 0.19 -4.35 6.41
CA ALA A 19 1.18 -3.91 5.43
C ALA A 19 2.34 -4.91 5.31
N LEU A 20 2.87 -5.37 6.43
CA LEU A 20 3.91 -6.39 6.46
C LEU A 20 3.40 -7.72 5.87
N ALA A 21 2.22 -8.19 6.29
CA ALA A 21 1.62 -9.42 5.75
C ALA A 21 1.45 -9.35 4.23
N MET A 22 0.92 -8.24 3.72
CA MET A 22 0.75 -8.02 2.28
C MET A 22 2.09 -7.99 1.57
N THR A 23 3.11 -7.34 2.13
CA THR A 23 4.45 -7.28 1.55
C THR A 23 5.08 -8.67 1.46
N LEU A 24 5.06 -9.45 2.53
CA LEU A 24 5.64 -10.79 2.56
C LEU A 24 4.95 -11.76 1.59
N LEU A 25 3.63 -11.64 1.45
CA LEU A 25 2.81 -12.50 0.60
C LEU A 25 2.59 -11.94 -0.82
N TRP A 26 3.18 -10.80 -1.14
CA TRP A 26 3.02 -10.18 -2.45
C TRP A 26 3.56 -11.07 -3.57
N PRO A 27 2.90 -11.19 -4.74
CA PRO A 27 3.31 -12.14 -5.79
C PRO A 27 4.56 -11.74 -6.58
N ARG A 28 5.05 -10.51 -6.41
CA ARG A 28 6.24 -9.96 -7.10
C ARG A 28 7.19 -9.34 -6.10
N ALA A 29 8.36 -8.84 -6.54
CA ALA A 29 9.23 -8.03 -5.70
C ALA A 29 8.44 -6.89 -5.04
N ALA A 30 8.63 -6.67 -3.75
CA ALA A 30 7.86 -5.70 -2.98
C ALA A 30 8.72 -4.95 -1.96
N LEU A 31 8.42 -3.66 -1.81
CA LEU A 31 8.98 -2.78 -0.81
C LEU A 31 7.89 -2.37 0.18
N LEU A 32 8.09 -2.65 1.46
CA LEU A 32 7.33 -2.04 2.55
C LEU A 32 7.97 -0.70 2.90
N ALA A 33 7.24 0.39 2.78
CA ALA A 33 7.67 1.71 3.23
C ALA A 33 6.90 2.11 4.49
N GLU A 34 7.58 2.19 5.63
CA GLU A 34 6.99 2.68 6.88
C GLU A 34 7.01 4.21 6.87
N CYS A 35 5.87 4.82 6.66
CA CYS A 35 5.68 6.27 6.53
C CYS A 35 4.81 6.85 7.67
N ASP A 36 4.67 6.15 8.80
CA ASP A 36 3.97 6.67 9.97
C ASP A 36 4.81 7.75 10.66
N PRO A 37 4.32 9.01 10.73
CA PRO A 37 5.03 10.07 11.43
C PRO A 37 5.07 9.88 12.96
N ALA A 38 4.30 8.95 13.52
CA ALA A 38 4.40 8.62 14.95
C ALA A 38 5.74 7.97 15.31
N GLY A 39 6.46 7.43 14.34
CA GLY A 39 7.74 6.77 14.55
C GLY A 39 7.62 5.40 15.24
N GLY A 40 8.78 4.83 15.57
CA GLY A 40 8.84 3.54 16.26
C GLY A 40 8.49 2.38 15.35
N SER A 41 9.39 1.99 14.44
CA SER A 41 9.16 0.87 13.52
C SER A 41 8.77 -0.40 14.27
N SER A 42 7.52 -0.83 14.07
CA SER A 42 7.03 -2.09 14.62
C SER A 42 7.64 -3.30 13.89
N VAL A 43 8.11 -3.13 12.66
CA VAL A 43 8.76 -4.19 11.90
C VAL A 43 10.17 -4.43 12.41
N LEU A 44 10.97 -3.37 12.65
CA LEU A 44 12.32 -3.51 13.20
C LEU A 44 12.28 -4.10 14.62
N ALA A 45 11.46 -3.51 15.50
CA ALA A 45 11.38 -3.92 16.89
C ALA A 45 10.69 -5.27 17.08
N GLY A 46 9.59 -5.50 16.35
CA GLY A 46 8.75 -6.69 16.46
C GLY A 46 9.20 -7.81 15.53
N TYR A 47 8.86 -7.75 14.26
CA TYR A 47 9.12 -8.82 13.31
C TYR A 47 10.61 -9.19 13.20
N LEU A 48 11.48 -8.20 13.07
CA LEU A 48 12.94 -8.39 13.04
C LEU A 48 13.59 -8.46 14.44
N ARG A 49 12.80 -8.39 15.52
CA ARG A 49 13.25 -8.54 16.93
C ARG A 49 14.41 -7.62 17.32
N GLY A 50 14.46 -6.43 16.78
CA GLY A 50 15.53 -5.48 17.06
C GLY A 50 16.92 -5.90 16.58
N THR A 51 17.01 -6.87 15.66
CA THR A 51 18.31 -7.27 15.07
C THR A 51 18.87 -6.24 14.10
N VAL A 52 18.06 -5.31 13.67
CA VAL A 52 18.41 -4.17 12.81
C VAL A 52 17.99 -2.89 13.50
N ASP A 53 18.85 -1.91 13.51
CA ASP A 53 18.63 -0.60 14.09
C ASP A 53 18.03 0.42 13.08
N HIS A 54 17.76 1.65 13.55
CA HIS A 54 17.28 2.77 12.74
C HIS A 54 18.40 3.58 12.06
N SER A 55 19.57 3.01 11.84
CA SER A 55 20.66 3.69 11.11
C SER A 55 20.31 3.92 9.63
N ARG A 56 19.34 3.16 9.10
CA ARG A 56 18.77 3.30 7.76
C ARG A 56 17.31 3.72 7.84
N GLY A 57 16.78 4.25 6.75
CA GLY A 57 15.36 4.55 6.64
C GLY A 57 15.03 5.98 6.22
N LEU A 58 13.88 6.48 6.68
CA LEU A 58 13.33 7.77 6.23
C LEU A 58 14.18 8.98 6.60
N LEU A 59 14.82 9.00 7.77
CA LEU A 59 15.57 10.17 8.19
C LEU A 59 16.81 10.43 7.31
N PRO A 60 17.67 9.43 7.02
CA PRO A 60 18.73 9.59 6.01
C PRO A 60 18.20 9.93 4.62
N LEU A 61 17.03 9.40 4.20
CA LEU A 61 16.42 9.78 2.94
C LEU A 61 15.96 11.24 2.90
N ALA A 62 15.43 11.76 4.01
CA ALA A 62 15.05 13.17 4.11
C ALA A 62 16.27 14.09 3.97
N LEU A 63 17.41 13.65 4.48
CA LEU A 63 18.69 14.35 4.30
C LEU A 63 19.15 14.28 2.83
N ALA A 64 19.14 13.08 2.23
CA ALA A 64 19.52 12.89 0.84
C ALA A 64 18.63 13.70 -0.13
N GLN A 65 17.34 13.81 0.16
CA GLN A 65 16.40 14.65 -0.59
C GLN A 65 16.83 16.13 -0.64
N ARG A 66 17.32 16.69 0.47
CA ARG A 66 17.81 18.07 0.53
C ARG A 66 19.04 18.31 -0.36
N HIS A 67 19.80 17.27 -0.62
CA HIS A 67 20.98 17.28 -1.49
C HIS A 67 20.70 16.80 -2.93
N GLY A 68 19.44 16.57 -3.29
CA GLY A 68 19.04 16.10 -4.63
C GLY A 68 19.46 14.66 -4.93
N ALA A 69 19.75 13.84 -3.94
CA ALA A 69 20.29 12.48 -4.05
C ALA A 69 19.27 11.39 -3.63
N LEU A 70 17.95 11.70 -3.66
CA LEU A 70 16.92 10.80 -3.15
C LEU A 70 16.89 9.45 -3.85
N GLU A 71 16.96 9.44 -5.18
CA GLU A 71 16.86 8.23 -5.99
C GLU A 71 18.05 7.29 -5.71
N GLN A 72 19.27 7.83 -5.68
CA GLN A 72 20.48 7.06 -5.39
C GLN A 72 20.52 6.53 -3.96
N ALA A 73 19.89 7.26 -3.03
CA ALA A 73 19.88 6.90 -1.61
C ALA A 73 18.82 5.83 -1.27
N LEU A 74 17.79 5.61 -2.08
CA LEU A 74 16.65 4.77 -1.69
C LEU A 74 17.10 3.36 -1.27
N TRP A 75 17.75 2.61 -2.16
CA TRP A 75 18.09 1.22 -1.91
C TRP A 75 19.12 1.03 -0.78
N PRO A 76 20.17 1.86 -0.64
CA PRO A 76 21.04 1.82 0.53
C PRO A 76 20.34 2.03 1.88
N GLN A 77 19.16 2.66 1.89
CA GLN A 77 18.37 2.89 3.09
C GLN A 77 17.37 1.76 3.37
N THR A 78 17.30 0.73 2.55
CA THR A 78 16.40 -0.41 2.76
C THR A 78 17.08 -1.55 3.52
N VAL A 79 16.23 -2.43 4.09
CA VAL A 79 16.61 -3.64 4.81
C VAL A 79 15.91 -4.83 4.17
N PRO A 80 16.60 -5.96 3.87
CA PRO A 80 15.95 -7.14 3.35
C PRO A 80 15.06 -7.79 4.43
N LEU A 81 13.84 -8.15 4.05
CA LEU A 81 12.92 -8.91 4.91
C LEU A 81 13.07 -10.43 4.75
N THR A 82 13.74 -10.90 3.69
CA THR A 82 13.85 -12.32 3.30
C THR A 82 15.12 -13.01 3.81
N GLY A 83 16.00 -12.31 4.50
CA GLY A 83 17.23 -12.88 5.08
C GLY A 83 17.02 -13.73 6.35
N ASP A 84 15.86 -13.68 6.96
CA ASP A 84 15.50 -14.52 8.12
C ASP A 84 14.93 -15.86 7.62
N PRO A 85 15.45 -17.01 8.09
CA PRO A 85 14.88 -18.34 7.78
C PRO A 85 13.37 -18.46 8.06
N ARG A 86 12.85 -17.60 8.95
CA ARG A 86 11.41 -17.51 9.24
C ARG A 86 10.64 -16.78 8.16
N ALA A 87 11.23 -15.77 7.55
CA ALA A 87 10.65 -15.07 6.41
C ALA A 87 10.55 -16.01 5.20
N ALA A 88 11.49 -16.96 5.06
CA ALA A 88 11.46 -17.95 4.01
C ALA A 88 10.24 -18.89 4.09
N SER A 89 9.69 -19.12 5.30
CA SER A 89 8.44 -19.88 5.48
C SER A 89 7.18 -19.07 5.20
N VAL A 90 7.27 -17.75 5.18
CA VAL A 90 6.14 -16.83 4.99
C VAL A 90 6.13 -16.21 3.60
N ALA A 91 7.32 -15.93 3.05
CA ALA A 91 7.44 -15.27 1.76
C ALA A 91 6.96 -16.19 0.63
N ALA A 92 6.00 -15.68 -0.13
CA ALA A 92 5.67 -16.30 -1.41
C ALA A 92 6.91 -16.32 -2.32
N SER A 93 7.04 -17.33 -3.17
CA SER A 93 8.13 -17.52 -4.13
C SER A 93 8.13 -16.47 -5.27
N GLY A 94 8.00 -15.18 -4.95
CA GLY A 94 7.70 -14.12 -5.91
C GLY A 94 8.72 -12.98 -6.00
N GLY A 95 9.96 -13.15 -5.53
CA GLY A 95 11.00 -12.12 -5.60
C GLY A 95 11.37 -11.50 -4.24
N ASP A 96 12.24 -10.52 -4.26
CA ASP A 96 12.79 -9.91 -3.06
C ASP A 96 11.76 -9.09 -2.25
N ARG A 97 11.93 -9.07 -0.95
CA ARG A 97 11.15 -8.29 0.00
C ARG A 97 12.06 -7.34 0.74
N TRP A 98 11.72 -6.08 0.68
CA TRP A 98 12.49 -5.01 1.29
C TRP A 98 11.64 -4.21 2.26
N LEU A 99 12.28 -3.67 3.29
CA LEU A 99 11.71 -2.70 4.21
C LEU A 99 12.48 -1.38 4.03
N LEU A 100 11.77 -0.28 3.84
CA LEU A 100 12.27 1.05 4.12
C LEU A 100 11.82 1.42 5.53
N PRO A 101 12.73 1.40 6.53
CA PRO A 101 12.37 1.69 7.91
C PRO A 101 11.81 3.10 8.07
N GLY A 102 10.85 3.24 8.96
CA GLY A 102 10.24 4.49 9.33
C GLY A 102 11.15 5.38 10.19
N LEU A 103 10.55 6.42 10.76
CA LEU A 103 11.21 7.26 11.77
C LEU A 103 11.37 6.47 13.06
N SER A 104 12.46 6.71 13.79
CA SER A 104 12.65 6.10 15.11
C SER A 104 11.79 6.76 16.19
N ASP A 105 11.48 8.05 16.00
CA ASP A 105 10.76 8.88 16.97
C ASP A 105 9.86 9.90 16.27
N ALA A 106 8.72 10.22 16.86
CA ALA A 106 7.80 11.24 16.38
C ALA A 106 8.40 12.65 16.28
N ALA A 107 9.43 12.96 17.12
CA ALA A 107 10.13 14.24 17.06
C ALA A 107 10.89 14.44 15.73
N GLN A 108 11.15 13.38 14.98
CA GLN A 108 11.78 13.44 13.65
C GLN A 108 10.77 13.78 12.52
N ALA A 109 9.46 13.69 12.77
CA ALA A 109 8.43 13.89 11.76
C ALA A 109 8.50 15.23 11.00
N PRO A 110 8.83 16.37 11.65
CA PRO A 110 9.02 17.63 10.93
C PRO A 110 10.11 17.55 9.84
N SER A 111 11.17 16.78 10.09
CA SER A 111 12.28 16.60 9.13
C SER A 111 11.87 15.79 7.90
N ALA A 112 10.88 14.93 8.02
CA ALA A 112 10.36 14.11 6.93
C ALA A 112 9.23 14.81 6.14
N ALA A 113 8.68 15.92 6.63
CA ALA A 113 7.50 16.55 6.02
C ALA A 113 7.70 16.92 4.53
N ALA A 114 8.88 17.44 4.18
CA ALA A 114 9.22 17.79 2.79
C ALA A 114 9.55 16.57 1.91
N LEU A 115 9.75 15.40 2.51
CA LEU A 115 10.09 14.17 1.79
C LEU A 115 8.87 13.54 1.12
N TRP A 116 7.66 13.68 1.68
CA TRP A 116 6.49 12.88 1.26
C TRP A 116 6.12 13.01 -0.21
N GLY A 117 6.19 14.20 -0.76
CA GLY A 117 5.91 14.40 -2.20
C GLY A 117 6.95 13.73 -3.10
N PRO A 118 8.24 14.09 -2.97
CA PRO A 118 9.32 13.47 -3.74
C PRO A 118 9.42 11.96 -3.56
N LEU A 119 9.25 11.45 -2.33
CA LEU A 119 9.25 10.02 -2.04
C LEU A 119 8.08 9.32 -2.76
N GLY A 120 6.88 9.89 -2.71
CA GLY A 120 5.73 9.32 -3.41
C GLY A 120 5.97 9.19 -4.92
N ALA A 121 6.58 10.20 -5.55
CA ALA A 121 6.95 10.15 -6.97
C ALA A 121 8.00 9.07 -7.26
N LEU A 122 9.02 8.96 -6.40
CA LEU A 122 10.05 7.93 -6.51
C LEU A 122 9.46 6.53 -6.36
N LEU A 123 8.64 6.29 -5.32
CA LEU A 123 8.01 4.99 -5.09
C LEU A 123 7.10 4.58 -6.25
N ALA A 124 6.36 5.53 -6.84
CA ALA A 124 5.55 5.27 -8.03
C ALA A 124 6.40 4.90 -9.27
N SER A 125 7.65 5.34 -9.34
CA SER A 125 8.55 5.02 -10.44
C SER A 125 9.12 3.61 -10.39
N LEU A 126 9.18 2.98 -9.20
CA LEU A 126 9.73 1.63 -8.98
C LEU A 126 8.98 0.54 -9.74
N GLU A 127 7.75 0.80 -10.13
CA GLU A 127 6.98 -0.07 -11.00
C GLU A 127 7.73 -0.46 -12.27
N ARG A 128 8.43 0.50 -12.89
CA ARG A 128 9.20 0.26 -14.13
C ARG A 128 10.36 -0.70 -13.89
N ALA A 129 10.87 -0.73 -12.66
CA ALA A 129 11.88 -1.69 -12.23
C ALA A 129 11.30 -3.03 -11.75
N GLY A 130 9.96 -3.21 -11.82
CA GLY A 130 9.30 -4.45 -11.43
C GLY A 130 9.02 -4.61 -9.95
N THR A 131 9.23 -3.57 -9.14
CA THR A 131 8.98 -3.58 -7.68
C THR A 131 7.69 -2.86 -7.36
N ASP A 132 6.81 -3.53 -6.63
CA ASP A 132 5.58 -2.95 -6.08
C ASP A 132 5.83 -2.37 -4.69
N VAL A 133 5.05 -1.38 -4.29
CA VAL A 133 5.25 -0.71 -3.01
C VAL A 133 4.00 -0.80 -2.15
N ILE A 134 4.17 -1.25 -0.92
CA ILE A 134 3.17 -1.21 0.14
C ILE A 134 3.59 -0.13 1.13
N VAL A 135 2.73 0.85 1.36
CA VAL A 135 3.01 1.96 2.29
C VAL A 135 2.20 1.76 3.56
N ASP A 136 2.88 1.71 4.69
CA ASP A 136 2.26 1.93 6.00
C ASP A 136 2.27 3.43 6.29
N ALA A 137 1.14 4.09 6.11
CA ALA A 137 0.99 5.52 6.34
C ALA A 137 0.51 5.84 7.77
N GLY A 138 0.45 4.85 8.64
CA GLY A 138 0.06 5.01 10.02
C GLY A 138 -1.37 5.51 10.20
N ARG A 139 -1.55 6.51 11.08
CA ARG A 139 -2.86 7.05 11.43
C ARG A 139 -3.12 8.41 10.78
N LEU A 140 -4.32 8.57 10.23
CA LEU A 140 -4.80 9.86 9.69
C LEU A 140 -4.93 10.94 10.77
N GLY A 141 -4.69 12.18 10.35
CA GLY A 141 -4.88 13.37 11.20
C GLY A 141 -3.79 13.56 12.25
N THR A 142 -2.64 12.94 12.06
CA THR A 142 -1.41 13.25 12.79
C THR A 142 -0.69 14.44 12.15
N ALA A 143 0.09 15.18 12.95
CA ALA A 143 0.96 16.20 12.41
C ALA A 143 1.97 15.56 11.45
N HIS A 144 2.28 16.26 10.36
CA HIS A 144 3.23 15.79 9.33
C HIS A 144 2.83 14.48 8.62
N ALA A 145 1.52 14.16 8.58
CA ALA A 145 1.01 12.96 7.90
C ALA A 145 1.48 12.92 6.43
N PRO A 146 1.70 11.73 5.85
CA PRO A 146 2.22 11.56 4.49
C PRO A 146 1.15 11.80 3.40
N THR A 147 0.31 12.83 3.54
CA THR A 147 -0.81 13.13 2.64
C THR A 147 -0.36 13.31 1.19
N ALA A 148 0.79 13.98 0.96
CA ALA A 148 1.33 14.17 -0.38
C ALA A 148 1.74 12.83 -1.06
N LEU A 149 2.17 11.84 -0.26
CA LEU A 149 2.44 10.50 -0.74
C LEU A 149 1.14 9.74 -1.02
N LEU A 150 0.15 9.82 -0.11
CA LEU A 150 -1.16 9.17 -0.28
C LEU A 150 -1.86 9.60 -1.58
N ARG A 151 -1.70 10.86 -1.99
CA ARG A 151 -2.23 11.38 -3.27
C ARG A 151 -1.62 10.71 -4.50
N GLN A 152 -0.45 10.12 -4.38
CA GLN A 152 0.26 9.45 -5.47
C GLN A 152 0.05 7.94 -5.48
N ALA A 153 -0.59 7.39 -4.45
CA ALA A 153 -0.92 5.97 -4.39
C ALA A 153 -1.96 5.58 -5.45
N ASP A 154 -1.83 4.40 -6.00
CA ASP A 154 -2.82 3.82 -6.92
C ASP A 154 -4.10 3.41 -6.19
N LEU A 155 -3.96 2.95 -4.94
CA LEU A 155 -5.07 2.59 -4.05
C LEU A 155 -4.70 2.95 -2.61
N VAL A 156 -5.62 3.62 -1.92
CA VAL A 156 -5.54 3.89 -0.48
C VAL A 156 -6.56 3.03 0.23
N LEU A 157 -6.13 2.24 1.19
CA LEU A 157 -6.98 1.40 2.02
C LEU A 157 -7.06 1.96 3.44
N LEU A 158 -8.26 2.33 3.87
CA LEU A 158 -8.52 2.64 5.27
C LEU A 158 -8.72 1.32 6.02
N VAL A 159 -7.74 0.95 6.84
CA VAL A 159 -7.77 -0.24 7.69
C VAL A 159 -8.60 0.05 8.92
N MET A 160 -9.57 -0.80 9.23
CA MET A 160 -10.46 -0.60 10.37
C MET A 160 -11.03 -1.93 10.89
N GLY A 161 -11.32 -1.96 12.19
CA GLY A 161 -12.17 -3.01 12.76
C GLY A 161 -13.65 -2.79 12.41
N THR A 162 -14.49 -3.72 12.81
CA THR A 162 -15.91 -3.75 12.43
C THR A 162 -16.86 -3.36 13.57
N SER A 163 -16.34 -2.78 14.66
CA SER A 163 -17.15 -2.28 15.78
C SER A 163 -17.72 -0.89 15.51
N LEU A 164 -18.79 -0.52 16.22
CA LEU A 164 -19.40 0.80 16.10
C LEU A 164 -18.42 1.96 16.35
N PRO A 165 -17.54 1.93 17.38
CA PRO A 165 -16.52 2.97 17.55
C PRO A 165 -15.54 3.07 16.36
N ALA A 166 -15.20 1.94 15.72
CA ALA A 166 -14.34 1.94 14.52
C ALA A 166 -15.04 2.58 13.33
N VAL A 167 -16.33 2.27 13.12
CA VAL A 167 -17.15 2.88 12.05
C VAL A 167 -17.31 4.39 12.28
N ALA A 168 -17.59 4.82 13.51
CA ALA A 168 -17.71 6.25 13.84
C ALA A 168 -16.39 6.99 13.57
N ALA A 169 -15.26 6.43 14.00
CA ALA A 169 -13.94 7.01 13.75
C ALA A 169 -13.60 7.08 12.25
N ALA A 170 -13.91 6.02 11.50
CA ALA A 170 -13.72 6.00 10.05
C ALA A 170 -14.53 7.09 9.35
N ARG A 171 -15.83 7.21 9.66
CA ARG A 171 -16.70 8.24 9.07
C ARG A 171 -16.19 9.66 9.33
N ALA A 172 -15.73 9.93 10.54
CA ALA A 172 -15.19 11.25 10.91
C ALA A 172 -13.93 11.64 10.09
N ARG A 173 -13.16 10.66 9.60
CA ARG A 173 -11.92 10.89 8.85
C ARG A 173 -12.06 10.74 7.35
N LEU A 174 -13.05 9.97 6.88
CA LEU A 174 -13.22 9.70 5.45
C LEU A 174 -13.50 10.95 4.62
N ASN A 175 -14.26 11.91 5.14
CA ASN A 175 -14.51 13.16 4.42
C ASN A 175 -13.22 13.95 4.21
N LEU A 176 -12.43 14.14 5.27
CA LEU A 176 -11.13 14.80 5.19
C LEU A 176 -10.18 14.05 4.24
N LEU A 177 -10.15 12.71 4.32
CA LEU A 177 -9.31 11.92 3.43
C LEU A 177 -9.75 12.05 1.96
N ARG A 178 -11.05 12.09 1.69
CA ARG A 178 -11.56 12.34 0.34
C ARG A 178 -11.16 13.72 -0.17
N GLU A 179 -11.29 14.75 0.65
CA GLU A 179 -10.85 16.11 0.33
C GLU A 179 -9.34 16.13 0.06
N ASP A 180 -8.55 15.54 0.95
CA ASP A 180 -7.10 15.42 0.81
C ASP A 180 -6.67 14.71 -0.49
N LEU A 181 -7.36 13.63 -0.85
CA LEU A 181 -7.08 12.87 -2.07
C LEU A 181 -7.62 13.58 -3.34
N SER A 182 -8.62 14.45 -3.23
CA SER A 182 -9.22 15.19 -4.36
C SER A 182 -8.44 16.44 -4.74
N VAL A 183 -7.61 16.97 -3.86
CA VAL A 183 -6.79 18.16 -4.16
C VAL A 183 -5.83 17.84 -5.31
N THR A 184 -6.06 18.51 -6.43
CA THR A 184 -5.25 18.40 -7.63
C THR A 184 -3.81 18.84 -7.35
N GLY A 185 -2.91 17.89 -7.25
CA GLY A 185 -1.49 18.18 -7.40
C GLY A 185 -1.23 18.63 -8.85
N THR A 186 -0.23 19.50 -9.05
CA THR A 186 0.20 20.12 -10.32
C THR A 186 0.49 19.15 -11.48
N ALA A 187 0.18 17.88 -11.37
CA ALA A 187 0.47 16.80 -12.32
C ALA A 187 -0.75 16.23 -13.06
N GLY A 188 -1.89 16.95 -13.16
CA GLY A 188 -2.97 16.60 -14.10
C GLY A 188 -3.76 15.29 -13.83
N ARG A 189 -3.66 14.70 -12.66
CA ARG A 189 -4.34 13.42 -12.32
C ARG A 189 -5.70 13.59 -11.58
N SER A 190 -6.46 14.60 -11.94
CA SER A 190 -7.56 15.11 -11.12
C SER A 190 -8.86 14.29 -11.06
N ALA A 191 -9.17 13.48 -12.04
CA ALA A 191 -10.53 12.90 -12.16
C ALA A 191 -10.71 11.50 -11.55
N GLY A 192 -9.64 10.87 -11.02
CA GLY A 192 -9.68 9.46 -10.65
C GLY A 192 -9.46 9.14 -9.17
N HIS A 193 -9.21 10.12 -8.31
CA HIS A 193 -8.76 9.85 -6.93
C HIS A 193 -9.84 9.27 -6.01
N LEU A 194 -11.11 9.64 -6.17
CA LEU A 194 -12.21 9.08 -5.38
C LEU A 194 -12.39 7.58 -5.59
N SER A 195 -12.03 7.06 -6.76
CA SER A 195 -12.07 5.63 -7.07
C SER A 195 -10.88 4.84 -6.51
N SER A 196 -9.88 5.51 -5.94
CA SER A 196 -8.70 4.89 -5.34
C SER A 196 -8.77 4.71 -3.82
N LEU A 197 -9.92 4.98 -3.21
CA LEU A 197 -10.15 4.80 -1.78
C LEU A 197 -11.05 3.58 -1.54
N GLY A 198 -10.61 2.71 -0.63
CA GLY A 198 -11.36 1.54 -0.20
C GLY A 198 -11.19 1.26 1.30
N LEU A 199 -11.99 0.34 1.81
CA LEU A 199 -11.88 -0.14 3.19
C LEU A 199 -11.22 -1.53 3.20
N LEU A 200 -10.29 -1.73 4.13
CA LEU A 200 -9.76 -3.02 4.51
C LEU A 200 -10.23 -3.34 5.92
N LEU A 201 -11.12 -4.31 6.06
CA LEU A 201 -11.66 -4.68 7.37
C LEU A 201 -10.73 -5.66 8.08
N VAL A 202 -10.70 -5.59 9.41
CA VAL A 202 -10.04 -6.57 10.26
C VAL A 202 -11.10 -7.19 11.18
N GLY A 203 -11.32 -8.48 11.04
CA GLY A 203 -12.31 -9.22 11.82
C GLY A 203 -13.75 -8.92 11.39
N GLU A 204 -14.08 -9.12 10.11
CA GLU A 204 -15.45 -8.97 9.60
C GLU A 204 -16.47 -9.75 10.44
N GLY A 205 -17.67 -9.16 10.59
CA GLY A 205 -18.75 -9.77 11.38
C GLY A 205 -18.56 -9.63 12.91
N ARG A 206 -17.72 -8.68 13.37
CA ARG A 206 -17.47 -8.44 14.80
C ARG A 206 -17.79 -7.00 15.23
N PRO A 207 -19.04 -6.59 15.35
CA PRO A 207 -20.26 -7.35 15.04
C PRO A 207 -20.79 -7.11 13.61
N TYR A 208 -20.32 -6.07 12.88
CA TYR A 208 -20.91 -5.63 11.63
C TYR A 208 -20.27 -6.28 10.39
N SER A 209 -21.10 -6.55 9.39
CA SER A 209 -20.70 -7.10 8.10
C SER A 209 -20.07 -6.05 7.18
N ALA A 210 -19.34 -6.50 6.17
CA ALA A 210 -18.77 -5.64 5.12
C ALA A 210 -19.84 -4.78 4.41
N LYS A 211 -21.04 -5.34 4.17
CA LYS A 211 -22.14 -4.62 3.52
C LYS A 211 -22.64 -3.45 4.36
N GLU A 212 -22.85 -3.69 5.66
CA GLU A 212 -23.30 -2.64 6.60
C GLU A 212 -22.26 -1.53 6.73
N ILE A 213 -20.98 -1.89 6.85
CA ILE A 213 -19.88 -0.92 6.97
C ILE A 213 -19.72 -0.11 5.69
N SER A 214 -19.77 -0.76 4.53
CA SER A 214 -19.70 -0.08 3.24
C SER A 214 -20.84 0.94 3.10
N ALA A 215 -22.06 0.55 3.45
CA ALA A 215 -23.20 1.44 3.43
C ALA A 215 -23.05 2.62 4.42
N ALA A 216 -22.61 2.36 5.65
CA ALA A 216 -22.42 3.38 6.67
C ALA A 216 -21.29 4.38 6.35
N CYS A 217 -20.22 3.93 5.68
CA CYS A 217 -19.06 4.73 5.35
C CYS A 217 -19.14 5.38 3.95
N GLY A 218 -20.03 4.90 3.08
CA GLY A 218 -20.12 5.35 1.69
C GLY A 218 -18.86 5.06 0.87
N VAL A 219 -18.07 4.03 1.27
CA VAL A 219 -16.81 3.61 0.64
C VAL A 219 -16.85 2.09 0.47
N PRO A 220 -16.45 1.54 -0.68
CA PRO A 220 -16.47 0.11 -0.89
C PRO A 220 -15.49 -0.61 0.04
N VAL A 221 -15.90 -1.76 0.58
CA VAL A 221 -15.01 -2.71 1.23
C VAL A 221 -14.29 -3.48 0.12
N VAL A 222 -12.96 -3.38 0.10
CA VAL A 222 -12.10 -4.07 -0.88
C VAL A 222 -11.86 -5.50 -0.45
N ALA A 223 -11.57 -5.70 0.83
CA ALA A 223 -11.32 -7.00 1.41
C ALA A 223 -11.48 -6.99 2.93
N ALA A 224 -11.48 -8.18 3.51
CA ALA A 224 -11.45 -8.36 4.96
C ALA A 224 -10.33 -9.33 5.35
N LEU A 225 -9.53 -8.94 6.33
CA LEU A 225 -8.54 -9.79 6.98
C LEU A 225 -9.19 -10.54 8.14
N ALA A 226 -8.90 -11.80 8.27
CA ALA A 226 -9.40 -12.61 9.37
C ALA A 226 -8.79 -12.13 10.70
N TRP A 227 -9.61 -12.16 11.75
CA TRP A 227 -9.13 -11.99 13.12
C TRP A 227 -8.42 -13.27 13.57
N ASP A 228 -7.11 -13.26 13.52
CA ASP A 228 -6.25 -14.39 13.86
C ASP A 228 -5.05 -13.89 14.68
N PRO A 229 -5.24 -13.68 16.00
CA PRO A 229 -4.20 -13.13 16.87
C PRO A 229 -2.91 -13.95 16.89
N ALA A 230 -3.01 -15.27 16.83
CA ALA A 230 -1.82 -16.14 16.86
C ALA A 230 -0.93 -15.96 15.61
N SER A 231 -1.54 -15.86 14.44
CA SER A 231 -0.79 -15.58 13.21
C SER A 231 -0.33 -14.11 13.15
N ALA A 232 -1.11 -13.17 13.70
CA ALA A 232 -0.72 -11.77 13.80
C ALA A 232 0.51 -11.58 14.69
N GLU A 233 0.66 -12.34 15.77
CA GLU A 233 1.81 -12.32 16.67
C GLU A 233 3.12 -12.69 15.96
N VAL A 234 3.06 -13.62 14.99
CA VAL A 234 4.22 -13.98 14.15
C VAL A 234 4.73 -12.74 13.39
N LEU A 235 3.82 -11.93 12.89
CA LEU A 235 4.15 -10.74 12.10
C LEU A 235 4.47 -9.52 12.99
N ALA A 236 3.75 -9.35 14.10
CA ALA A 236 3.88 -8.17 14.95
C ALA A 236 5.03 -8.28 15.94
N ALA A 237 5.31 -9.46 16.47
CA ALA A 237 6.33 -9.69 17.50
C ALA A 237 7.42 -10.68 17.09
N GLY A 238 7.43 -11.14 15.84
CA GLY A 238 8.40 -12.11 15.35
C GLY A 238 8.33 -13.46 16.05
N ALA A 239 7.15 -13.86 16.52
CA ALA A 239 6.94 -15.19 17.09
C ALA A 239 7.26 -16.29 16.08
N THR A 240 7.65 -17.45 16.55
CA THR A 240 7.95 -18.58 15.64
C THR A 240 6.68 -19.05 14.95
N PRO A 241 6.65 -19.08 13.60
CA PRO A 241 5.47 -19.58 12.89
C PRO A 241 5.19 -21.03 13.21
N GLY A 242 3.93 -21.34 13.53
CA GLY A 242 3.48 -22.71 13.71
C GLY A 242 3.38 -23.45 12.36
N ARG A 243 3.30 -24.79 12.42
CA ARG A 243 3.25 -25.65 11.22
C ARG A 243 2.12 -25.31 10.22
N ARG A 244 1.05 -24.66 10.68
CA ARG A 244 -0.12 -24.29 9.86
C ARG A 244 -0.16 -22.78 9.53
N PHE A 245 0.90 -22.06 9.78
CA PHE A 245 0.92 -20.62 9.57
C PHE A 245 0.54 -20.25 8.12
N ASP A 246 1.13 -20.90 7.12
CA ASP A 246 0.87 -20.63 5.70
C ASP A 246 -0.58 -20.90 5.25
N SER A 247 -1.30 -21.75 5.99
CA SER A 247 -2.71 -22.06 5.77
C SER A 247 -3.63 -21.36 6.78
N SER A 248 -3.10 -20.45 7.59
CA SER A 248 -3.88 -19.76 8.61
C SER A 248 -4.97 -18.86 7.99
N PRO A 249 -6.03 -18.54 8.75
CA PRO A 249 -7.06 -17.64 8.29
C PRO A 249 -6.50 -16.26 7.87
N LEU A 250 -5.53 -15.71 8.62
CA LEU A 250 -4.90 -14.44 8.31
C LEU A 250 -4.16 -14.50 6.96
N VAL A 251 -3.33 -15.53 6.75
CA VAL A 251 -2.55 -15.67 5.50
C VAL A 251 -3.48 -15.84 4.29
N ARG A 252 -4.52 -16.68 4.39
CA ARG A 252 -5.50 -16.86 3.30
C ARG A 252 -6.25 -15.57 2.96
N SER A 253 -6.74 -14.86 3.98
CA SER A 253 -7.47 -13.60 3.78
C SER A 253 -6.54 -12.50 3.27
N THR A 254 -5.26 -12.48 3.66
CA THR A 254 -4.27 -11.54 3.11
C THR A 254 -4.02 -11.79 1.62
N ARG A 255 -3.88 -13.05 1.20
CA ARG A 255 -3.76 -13.39 -0.24
C ARG A 255 -4.99 -12.94 -1.04
N ALA A 256 -6.20 -13.13 -0.49
CA ALA A 256 -7.43 -12.64 -1.09
C ALA A 256 -7.46 -11.10 -1.18
N ALA A 257 -7.00 -10.40 -0.14
CA ALA A 257 -6.91 -8.94 -0.12
C ALA A 257 -5.91 -8.41 -1.15
N ILE A 258 -4.76 -9.06 -1.32
CA ILE A 258 -3.78 -8.74 -2.36
C ILE A 258 -4.41 -8.88 -3.76
N SER A 259 -5.10 -9.98 -4.02
CA SER A 259 -5.76 -10.22 -5.31
C SER A 259 -6.83 -9.17 -5.60
N ALA A 260 -7.68 -8.85 -4.64
CA ALA A 260 -8.72 -7.83 -4.77
C ALA A 260 -8.14 -6.44 -5.02
N SER A 261 -7.10 -6.06 -4.27
CA SER A 261 -6.40 -4.77 -4.44
C SER A 261 -5.74 -4.66 -5.81
N SER A 262 -5.06 -5.71 -6.24
CA SER A 262 -4.40 -5.77 -7.56
C SER A 262 -5.40 -5.64 -8.70
N GLU A 263 -6.57 -6.27 -8.58
CA GLU A 263 -7.63 -6.18 -9.57
C GLU A 263 -8.22 -4.76 -9.68
N ILE A 264 -8.45 -4.09 -8.55
CA ILE A 264 -8.93 -2.69 -8.53
C ILE A 264 -7.93 -1.77 -9.22
N ILE A 265 -6.63 -1.91 -8.88
CA ILE A 265 -5.56 -1.11 -9.46
C ILE A 265 -5.48 -1.36 -10.99
N ARG A 266 -5.53 -2.62 -11.42
CA ARG A 266 -5.52 -2.99 -12.83
C ARG A 266 -6.69 -2.37 -13.59
N ARG A 267 -7.93 -2.58 -13.13
CA ARG A 267 -9.14 -2.02 -13.75
C ARG A 267 -9.11 -0.50 -13.86
N ARG A 268 -8.54 0.16 -12.85
CA ARG A 268 -8.38 1.62 -12.88
C ARG A 268 -7.41 2.04 -13.97
N ARG A 269 -6.29 1.37 -14.11
CA ARG A 269 -5.29 1.67 -15.14
C ARG A 269 -5.82 1.45 -16.53
N ASP A 270 -6.56 0.37 -16.73
CA ASP A 270 -7.21 0.08 -18.00
C ASP A 270 -8.17 1.20 -18.41
N ARG A 271 -8.89 1.79 -17.43
CA ARG A 271 -9.78 2.94 -17.67
C ARG A 271 -9.05 4.26 -17.96
N LEU A 272 -7.86 4.43 -17.42
CA LEU A 272 -7.03 5.63 -17.58
C LEU A 272 -6.05 5.52 -18.75
N ALA A 273 -5.88 4.34 -19.31
CA ALA A 273 -5.12 4.15 -20.54
C ALA A 273 -5.77 4.98 -21.66
N PRO A 274 -4.99 5.81 -22.40
CA PRO A 274 -5.53 6.51 -23.54
C PRO A 274 -6.11 5.48 -24.51
N VAL A 275 -7.34 5.69 -24.93
CA VAL A 275 -7.92 4.96 -26.05
C VAL A 275 -7.02 5.29 -27.24
N GLY A 276 -6.15 4.35 -27.62
CA GLY A 276 -5.32 4.51 -28.81
C GLY A 276 -6.23 4.86 -29.97
N PRO A 277 -5.82 5.72 -30.92
CA PRO A 277 -6.62 5.98 -32.11
C PRO A 277 -6.99 4.63 -32.71
N ALA A 278 -8.28 4.37 -32.86
CA ALA A 278 -8.76 3.21 -33.56
C ALA A 278 -8.06 3.23 -34.94
N THR A 279 -7.13 2.30 -35.18
CA THR A 279 -6.53 2.15 -36.50
C THR A 279 -7.69 1.90 -37.42
N PRO A 280 -8.00 2.80 -38.37
CA PRO A 280 -9.06 2.51 -39.30
C PRO A 280 -8.64 1.23 -40.01
N SER A 281 -9.45 0.19 -39.88
CA SER A 281 -9.32 -1.02 -40.69
C SER A 281 -9.50 -0.58 -42.14
N ILE A 282 -8.38 -0.37 -42.82
CA ILE A 282 -8.38 -0.24 -44.27
C ILE A 282 -8.65 -1.67 -44.76
N ALA A 283 -9.94 -2.02 -44.80
CA ALA A 283 -10.37 -3.18 -45.55
C ALA A 283 -9.91 -2.97 -46.99
N PRO A 284 -9.40 -4.02 -47.67
CA PRO A 284 -8.90 -3.90 -49.03
C PRO A 284 -10.07 -3.71 -50.01
N GLN A 285 -10.45 -2.46 -50.29
CA GLN A 285 -11.34 -2.11 -51.41
C GLN A 285 -10.59 -1.99 -52.73
N LEU A 286 -9.30 -2.27 -52.83
CA LEU A 286 -8.49 -2.16 -54.02
C LEU A 286 -8.34 -3.46 -54.84
N ALA A 287 -9.14 -4.50 -54.56
CA ALA A 287 -9.08 -5.76 -55.30
C ALA A 287 -10.24 -5.97 -56.29
N ARG A 288 -11.10 -4.96 -56.55
CA ARG A 288 -12.23 -5.07 -57.47
C ARG A 288 -12.16 -4.19 -58.72
N GLU A 289 -11.18 -3.35 -58.90
CA GLU A 289 -11.06 -2.49 -60.10
C GLU A 289 -10.10 -2.96 -61.15
N VAL A 290 -9.37 -4.06 -60.93
CA VAL A 290 -8.41 -4.59 -61.96
C VAL A 290 -8.96 -5.81 -62.71
N ALA A 291 -10.19 -6.24 -62.47
CA ALA A 291 -10.76 -7.42 -63.12
C ALA A 291 -11.83 -7.09 -64.21
N ASN A 292 -11.99 -5.82 -64.61
CA ASN A 292 -13.02 -5.46 -65.60
C ASN A 292 -12.49 -4.71 -66.83
N ASP A 293 -11.18 -4.74 -67.10
CA ASP A 293 -10.60 -4.26 -68.35
C ASP A 293 -9.61 -5.32 -68.92
N ALA A 294 -10.16 -6.46 -69.31
CA ALA A 294 -9.54 -7.41 -70.25
C ALA A 294 -10.57 -8.21 -71.01
#